data_e9d0eb23998d77685c9013758774cdca
#
_entry.id   e9d0eb23998d77685c9013758774cdca
#
_cell.length_a   1.000
_cell.length_b   1.000
_cell.length_c   1.000
_cell.angle_alpha   90.00
_cell.angle_beta   90.00
_cell.angle_gamma   90.00
#
_symmetry.space_group_name_H-M   'P 1'
#
loop_
_entity.id
_entity.type
_entity.pdbx_description
1 polymer ?
#
loop_
_entity_poly.entity_id
_entity_poly.type
_entity_poly.pdbx_seq_one_letter_code
_entity_poly.pdbx_strand_id
1 'polypeptide(L)'
;MFAFLMVALLVTLGVAIVGWFRPVPAKPPPAPTYSNQQVADAKVKVCAAFDKVHQAVRSNFARDQGTDPNQRVLVAVTGQEALLAGSVYLQTTLSEEPATPADLATAVRKLVDVFQSLTVDYLNGHGSPEVDPSLRAGDEATLAIQGLCK
;
A
#
# COMPACT_ATOMS: atom_id res chain seq x y z
N MET A 1 -9.29 -9.15 52.78
CA MET A 1 -9.96 -8.91 51.45
C MET A 1 -10.26 -7.43 51.21
N PHE A 2 -10.85 -6.70 52.19
CA PHE A 2 -11.15 -5.26 52.04
C PHE A 2 -9.90 -4.37 51.83
N ALA A 3 -8.82 -4.63 52.55
CA ALA A 3 -7.57 -3.86 52.42
C ALA A 3 -6.96 -3.97 51.02
N PHE A 4 -7.04 -5.14 50.38
CA PHE A 4 -6.51 -5.37 49.04
C PHE A 4 -7.30 -4.59 47.97
N LEU A 5 -8.64 -4.53 48.13
CA LEU A 5 -9.52 -3.74 47.23
C LEU A 5 -9.25 -2.22 47.35
N MET A 6 -9.03 -1.74 48.57
CA MET A 6 -8.71 -0.31 48.81
C MET A 6 -7.36 0.08 48.18
N VAL A 7 -6.34 -0.76 48.31
CA VAL A 7 -5.03 -0.51 47.68
C VAL A 7 -5.14 -0.52 46.16
N ALA A 8 -5.87 -1.48 45.57
CA ALA A 8 -6.08 -1.52 44.11
C ALA A 8 -6.79 -0.28 43.59
N LEU A 9 -7.81 0.20 44.35
CA LEU A 9 -8.58 1.38 43.99
C LEU A 9 -7.74 2.68 44.07
N LEU A 10 -6.86 2.79 45.06
CA LEU A 10 -5.94 3.92 45.17
C LEU A 10 -4.87 3.93 44.09
N VAL A 11 -4.37 2.76 43.66
CA VAL A 11 -3.42 2.64 42.55
C VAL A 11 -4.08 3.03 41.23
N THR A 12 -5.29 2.55 40.95
CA THR A 12 -6.03 2.93 39.72
C THR A 12 -6.37 4.40 39.68
N LEU A 13 -6.76 4.98 40.81
CA LEU A 13 -7.03 6.42 40.91
C LEU A 13 -5.75 7.25 40.70
N GLY A 14 -4.62 6.82 41.25
CA GLY A 14 -3.32 7.47 41.05
C GLY A 14 -2.88 7.47 39.58
N VAL A 15 -3.05 6.33 38.86
CA VAL A 15 -2.73 6.22 37.42
C VAL A 15 -3.66 7.09 36.59
N ALA A 16 -4.94 7.18 36.93
CA ALA A 16 -5.91 8.04 36.23
C ALA A 16 -5.56 9.53 36.37
N ILE A 17 -5.17 9.96 37.58
CA ILE A 17 -4.78 11.37 37.84
C ILE A 17 -3.50 11.73 37.06
N VAL A 18 -2.47 10.86 37.08
CA VAL A 18 -1.24 11.09 36.32
C VAL A 18 -1.53 11.11 34.78
N GLY A 19 -2.48 10.29 34.31
CA GLY A 19 -2.92 10.32 32.90
C GLY A 19 -3.57 11.63 32.51
N TRP A 20 -4.29 12.30 33.42
CA TRP A 20 -4.96 13.57 33.18
C TRP A 20 -4.00 14.76 33.10
N PHE A 21 -2.87 14.72 33.82
CA PHE A 21 -1.82 15.73 33.80
C PHE A 21 -0.76 15.54 32.70
N ARG A 22 -0.99 14.60 31.75
CA ARG A 22 -0.08 14.49 30.58
C ARG A 22 -0.10 15.82 29.82
N PRO A 23 1.07 16.39 29.51
CA PRO A 23 1.14 17.60 28.70
C PRO A 23 0.46 17.31 27.36
N VAL A 24 -0.39 18.25 26.94
CA VAL A 24 -1.04 18.22 25.61
C VAL A 24 0.06 18.01 24.58
N PRO A 25 -0.09 17.02 23.66
CA PRO A 25 0.90 16.77 22.62
C PRO A 25 1.25 18.10 21.93
N ALA A 26 2.54 18.40 21.84
CA ALA A 26 2.99 19.60 21.12
C ALA A 26 2.37 19.58 19.72
N LYS A 27 1.91 20.77 19.26
CA LYS A 27 1.36 20.93 17.91
C LYS A 27 2.27 20.20 16.91
N PRO A 28 1.73 19.35 16.02
CA PRO A 28 2.53 18.63 15.04
C PRO A 28 3.45 19.62 14.32
N PRO A 29 4.71 19.28 14.07
CA PRO A 29 5.60 20.11 13.28
C PRO A 29 4.93 20.44 11.94
N PRO A 30 5.13 21.66 11.40
CA PRO A 30 4.58 22.01 10.09
C PRO A 30 5.00 20.97 9.05
N ALA A 31 4.09 20.66 8.14
CA ALA A 31 4.37 19.72 7.05
C ALA A 31 5.63 20.17 6.29
N PRO A 32 6.54 19.26 5.95
CA PRO A 32 7.74 19.60 5.21
C PRO A 32 7.37 20.27 3.89
N THR A 33 8.01 21.39 3.60
CA THR A 33 7.89 22.10 2.32
C THR A 33 9.01 21.62 1.38
N TYR A 34 8.64 21.14 0.20
CA TYR A 34 9.56 20.69 -0.82
C TYR A 34 9.71 21.74 -1.92
N SER A 35 10.91 21.87 -2.49
CA SER A 35 11.14 22.73 -3.65
C SER A 35 10.48 22.12 -4.92
N ASN A 36 10.21 22.96 -5.92
CA ASN A 36 9.67 22.51 -7.21
C ASN A 36 10.56 21.43 -7.88
N GLN A 37 11.88 21.54 -7.69
CA GLN A 37 12.82 20.55 -8.22
C GLN A 37 12.67 19.20 -7.50
N GLN A 38 12.58 19.19 -6.18
CA GLN A 38 12.37 17.96 -5.41
C GLN A 38 11.05 17.27 -5.79
N VAL A 39 9.99 18.04 -5.99
CA VAL A 39 8.70 17.51 -6.44
C VAL A 39 8.80 16.91 -7.85
N ALA A 40 9.49 17.58 -8.78
CA ALA A 40 9.71 17.08 -10.14
C ALA A 40 10.55 15.78 -10.14
N ASP A 41 11.63 15.75 -9.38
CA ASP A 41 12.52 14.58 -9.29
C ASP A 41 11.78 13.38 -8.68
N ALA A 42 11.02 13.60 -7.60
CA ALA A 42 10.19 12.56 -6.98
C ALA A 42 9.13 12.02 -7.95
N LYS A 43 8.44 12.90 -8.70
CA LYS A 43 7.49 12.48 -9.74
C LYS A 43 8.15 11.57 -10.76
N VAL A 44 9.32 11.94 -11.31
CA VAL A 44 10.05 11.14 -12.31
C VAL A 44 10.38 9.76 -11.76
N LYS A 45 10.88 9.65 -10.52
CA LYS A 45 11.25 8.37 -9.92
C LYS A 45 10.03 7.47 -9.67
N VAL A 46 8.95 8.04 -9.14
CA VAL A 46 7.72 7.28 -8.88
C VAL A 46 7.08 6.81 -10.18
N CYS A 47 7.07 7.64 -11.23
CA CYS A 47 6.57 7.24 -12.53
C CYS A 47 7.42 6.13 -13.16
N ALA A 48 8.75 6.21 -13.07
CA ALA A 48 9.63 5.14 -13.54
C ALA A 48 9.43 3.82 -12.77
N ALA A 49 9.20 3.89 -11.45
CA ALA A 49 8.88 2.73 -10.65
C ALA A 49 7.53 2.11 -11.06
N PHE A 50 6.52 2.94 -11.29
CA PHE A 50 5.23 2.48 -11.80
C PHE A 50 5.37 1.77 -13.15
N ASP A 51 6.06 2.36 -14.12
CA ASP A 51 6.24 1.77 -15.46
C ASP A 51 6.92 0.39 -15.37
N LYS A 52 7.95 0.27 -14.53
CA LYS A 52 8.65 -1.00 -14.29
C LYS A 52 7.72 -2.06 -13.71
N VAL A 53 6.94 -1.72 -12.69
CA VAL A 53 5.99 -2.64 -12.05
C VAL A 53 4.85 -3.00 -13.00
N HIS A 54 4.26 -2.02 -13.68
CA HIS A 54 3.19 -2.22 -14.64
C HIS A 54 3.62 -3.17 -15.76
N GLN A 55 4.83 -3.01 -16.29
CA GLN A 55 5.38 -3.93 -17.28
C GLN A 55 5.56 -5.35 -16.73
N ALA A 56 6.09 -5.50 -15.52
CA ALA A 56 6.29 -6.80 -14.88
C ALA A 56 4.96 -7.53 -14.64
N VAL A 57 3.97 -6.86 -14.07
CA VAL A 57 2.64 -7.42 -13.83
C VAL A 57 2.00 -7.82 -15.15
N ARG A 58 1.93 -6.90 -16.12
CA ARG A 58 1.34 -7.15 -17.44
C ARG A 58 1.99 -8.34 -18.16
N SER A 59 3.32 -8.44 -18.14
CA SER A 59 4.04 -9.53 -18.82
C SER A 59 3.76 -10.88 -18.17
N ASN A 60 3.58 -10.93 -16.85
CA ASN A 60 3.30 -12.18 -16.15
C ASN A 60 1.85 -12.64 -16.38
N PHE A 61 0.89 -11.75 -16.38
CA PHE A 61 -0.51 -12.08 -16.64
C PHE A 61 -0.83 -12.33 -18.13
N ALA A 62 -0.02 -11.80 -19.05
CA ALA A 62 -0.18 -12.05 -20.50
C ALA A 62 0.47 -13.36 -20.98
N ARG A 63 1.12 -14.13 -20.10
CA ARG A 63 1.71 -15.41 -20.48
C ARG A 63 0.65 -16.42 -20.86
N ASP A 64 0.90 -17.16 -21.94
CA ASP A 64 0.06 -18.28 -22.30
C ASP A 64 0.13 -19.36 -21.21
N GLN A 65 -1.03 -19.74 -20.71
CA GLN A 65 -1.14 -20.78 -19.68
C GLN A 65 -0.94 -22.18 -20.25
N GLY A 66 -1.01 -22.37 -21.59
CA GLY A 66 -0.89 -23.65 -22.24
C GLY A 66 -1.95 -24.67 -21.79
N THR A 67 -1.78 -25.92 -22.20
CA THR A 67 -2.64 -27.05 -21.80
C THR A 67 -2.05 -27.86 -20.64
N ASP A 68 -0.77 -27.71 -20.36
CA ASP A 68 -0.08 -28.42 -19.28
C ASP A 68 -0.50 -27.84 -17.90
N PRO A 69 -1.01 -28.69 -16.97
CA PRO A 69 -1.38 -28.27 -15.62
C PRO A 69 -0.22 -27.62 -14.86
N ASN A 70 1.01 -28.11 -15.00
CA ASN A 70 2.17 -27.54 -14.30
C ASN A 70 2.51 -26.14 -14.82
N GLN A 71 2.37 -25.89 -16.12
CA GLN A 71 2.57 -24.58 -16.70
C GLN A 71 1.52 -23.58 -16.21
N ARG A 72 0.25 -24.00 -16.09
CA ARG A 72 -0.80 -23.16 -15.52
C ARG A 72 -0.51 -22.74 -14.08
N VAL A 73 -0.07 -23.69 -13.25
CA VAL A 73 0.34 -23.38 -11.88
C VAL A 73 1.51 -22.41 -11.85
N LEU A 74 2.53 -22.63 -12.69
CA LEU A 74 3.67 -21.73 -12.76
C LEU A 74 3.27 -20.29 -13.15
N VAL A 75 2.41 -20.14 -14.16
CA VAL A 75 1.92 -18.82 -14.59
C VAL A 75 1.11 -18.14 -13.48
N ALA A 76 0.25 -18.89 -12.78
CA ALA A 76 -0.52 -18.35 -11.66
C ALA A 76 0.40 -17.86 -10.52
N VAL A 77 1.37 -18.67 -10.12
CA VAL A 77 2.32 -18.31 -9.05
C VAL A 77 3.15 -17.10 -9.44
N THR A 78 3.72 -17.06 -10.64
CA THR A 78 4.52 -15.90 -11.08
C THR A 78 3.69 -14.62 -11.24
N GLY A 79 2.42 -14.73 -11.58
CA GLY A 79 1.47 -13.61 -11.58
C GLY A 79 1.25 -13.04 -10.18
N GLN A 80 0.99 -13.91 -9.20
CA GLN A 80 0.84 -13.50 -7.79
C GLN A 80 2.13 -12.89 -7.22
N GLU A 81 3.29 -13.47 -7.53
CA GLU A 81 4.59 -12.91 -7.16
C GLU A 81 4.81 -11.50 -7.76
N ALA A 82 4.39 -11.28 -9.00
CA ALA A 82 4.51 -9.97 -9.64
C ALA A 82 3.63 -8.91 -8.95
N LEU A 83 2.41 -9.25 -8.50
CA LEU A 83 1.55 -8.35 -7.72
C LEU A 83 2.20 -8.03 -6.37
N LEU A 84 2.66 -9.05 -5.64
CA LEU A 84 3.29 -8.85 -4.33
C LEU A 84 4.56 -8.02 -4.43
N ALA A 85 5.49 -8.40 -5.30
CA ALA A 85 6.75 -7.67 -5.51
C ALA A 85 6.49 -6.24 -5.99
N GLY A 86 5.53 -6.06 -6.90
CA GLY A 86 5.11 -4.76 -7.41
C GLY A 86 4.56 -3.85 -6.32
N SER A 87 3.68 -4.38 -5.46
CA SER A 87 3.11 -3.62 -4.34
C SER A 87 4.19 -3.14 -3.37
N VAL A 88 5.11 -4.02 -2.97
CA VAL A 88 6.21 -3.69 -2.07
C VAL A 88 7.15 -2.66 -2.70
N TYR A 89 7.51 -2.83 -3.98
CA TYR A 89 8.39 -1.90 -4.68
C TYR A 89 7.81 -0.49 -4.79
N LEU A 90 6.53 -0.36 -5.16
CA LEU A 90 5.83 0.94 -5.22
C LEU A 90 5.71 1.59 -3.84
N GLN A 91 5.37 0.82 -2.80
CA GLN A 91 5.27 1.33 -1.44
C GLN A 91 6.61 1.85 -0.92
N THR A 92 7.69 1.10 -1.16
CA THR A 92 9.06 1.50 -0.80
C THR A 92 9.44 2.80 -1.53
N THR A 93 9.22 2.87 -2.85
CA THR A 93 9.52 4.08 -3.64
C THR A 93 8.76 5.30 -3.10
N LEU A 94 7.48 5.16 -2.76
CA LEU A 94 6.71 6.27 -2.17
C LEU A 94 7.26 6.71 -0.81
N SER A 95 7.79 5.80 -0.01
CA SER A 95 8.39 6.13 1.29
C SER A 95 9.73 6.85 1.16
N GLU A 96 10.49 6.53 0.11
CA GLU A 96 11.78 7.15 -0.21
C GLU A 96 11.62 8.52 -0.90
N GLU A 97 10.48 8.77 -1.54
CA GLU A 97 10.18 10.00 -2.28
C GLU A 97 9.04 10.80 -1.64
N PRO A 98 9.25 11.37 -0.44
CA PRO A 98 8.19 12.07 0.30
C PRO A 98 7.73 13.37 -0.37
N ALA A 99 8.48 13.89 -1.36
CA ALA A 99 8.11 15.05 -2.16
C ALA A 99 7.17 14.71 -3.33
N THR A 100 6.72 13.45 -3.48
CA THR A 100 5.79 13.03 -4.52
C THR A 100 4.49 13.84 -4.48
N PRO A 101 3.98 14.36 -5.62
CA PRO A 101 2.69 15.02 -5.68
C PRO A 101 1.59 14.19 -5.02
N ALA A 102 0.72 14.85 -4.25
CA ALA A 102 -0.26 14.17 -3.40
C ALA A 102 -1.27 13.31 -4.19
N ASP A 103 -1.66 13.77 -5.37
CA ASP A 103 -2.55 13.07 -6.29
C ASP A 103 -1.88 11.79 -6.84
N LEU A 104 -0.63 11.89 -7.28
CA LEU A 104 0.17 10.74 -7.73
C LEU A 104 0.38 9.75 -6.59
N ALA A 105 0.78 10.22 -5.41
CA ALA A 105 0.98 9.36 -4.24
C ALA A 105 -0.31 8.62 -3.86
N THR A 106 -1.47 9.29 -3.97
CA THR A 106 -2.78 8.68 -3.68
C THR A 106 -3.14 7.61 -4.71
N ALA A 107 -2.93 7.88 -5.99
CA ALA A 107 -3.21 6.93 -7.05
C ALA A 107 -2.30 5.68 -6.95
N VAL A 108 -1.02 5.88 -6.64
CA VAL A 108 -0.08 4.76 -6.45
C VAL A 108 -0.43 3.93 -5.22
N ARG A 109 -0.83 4.55 -4.08
CA ARG A 109 -1.29 3.79 -2.91
C ARG A 109 -2.54 2.96 -3.23
N LYS A 110 -3.51 3.53 -3.96
CA LYS A 110 -4.69 2.77 -4.41
C LYS A 110 -4.29 1.54 -5.22
N LEU A 111 -3.30 1.65 -6.12
CA LEU A 111 -2.80 0.51 -6.89
C LEU A 111 -2.09 -0.52 -6.00
N VAL A 112 -1.30 -0.07 -5.03
CA VAL A 112 -0.66 -0.95 -4.02
C VAL A 112 -1.71 -1.77 -3.27
N ASP A 113 -2.76 -1.11 -2.76
CA ASP A 113 -3.84 -1.76 -2.01
C ASP A 113 -4.56 -2.80 -2.88
N VAL A 114 -4.81 -2.49 -4.15
CA VAL A 114 -5.41 -3.43 -5.11
C VAL A 114 -4.51 -4.64 -5.34
N PHE A 115 -3.21 -4.46 -5.54
CA PHE A 115 -2.28 -5.57 -5.75
C PHE A 115 -2.20 -6.48 -4.53
N GLN A 116 -2.21 -5.92 -3.33
CA GLN A 116 -2.23 -6.68 -2.08
C GLN A 116 -3.54 -7.46 -1.92
N SER A 117 -4.68 -6.82 -2.19
CA SER A 117 -5.99 -7.47 -2.14
C SER A 117 -6.06 -8.64 -3.11
N LEU A 118 -5.70 -8.42 -4.39
CA LEU A 118 -5.67 -9.48 -5.41
C LEU A 118 -4.75 -10.64 -5.02
N THR A 119 -3.59 -10.34 -4.42
CA THR A 119 -2.68 -11.39 -3.94
C THR A 119 -3.36 -12.27 -2.90
N VAL A 120 -4.05 -11.67 -1.93
CA VAL A 120 -4.78 -12.39 -0.89
C VAL A 120 -5.97 -13.17 -1.47
N ASP A 121 -6.72 -12.57 -2.39
CA ASP A 121 -7.86 -13.21 -3.05
C ASP A 121 -7.43 -14.48 -3.81
N TYR A 122 -6.35 -14.38 -4.59
CA TYR A 122 -5.81 -15.54 -5.31
C TYR A 122 -5.26 -16.62 -4.38
N LEU A 123 -4.64 -16.24 -3.24
CA LEU A 123 -4.20 -17.21 -2.23
C LEU A 123 -5.38 -17.94 -1.57
N ASN A 124 -6.54 -17.31 -1.48
CA ASN A 124 -7.78 -17.92 -1.01
C ASN A 124 -8.50 -18.76 -2.10
N GLY A 125 -7.95 -18.82 -3.31
CA GLY A 125 -8.54 -19.55 -4.44
C GLY A 125 -9.71 -18.79 -5.10
N HIS A 126 -9.86 -17.50 -4.84
CA HIS A 126 -10.87 -16.68 -5.49
C HIS A 126 -10.55 -16.51 -6.98
N GLY A 127 -11.60 -16.52 -7.81
CA GLY A 127 -11.53 -16.24 -9.24
C GLY A 127 -12.60 -15.22 -9.62
N SER A 128 -12.86 -15.05 -10.94
CA SER A 128 -14.07 -14.31 -11.34
C SER A 128 -15.32 -15.05 -10.83
N PRO A 129 -16.33 -14.34 -10.27
CA PRO A 129 -16.50 -12.87 -10.25
C PRO A 129 -15.92 -12.17 -9.01
N GLU A 130 -15.33 -12.88 -8.05
CA GLU A 130 -14.92 -12.31 -6.76
C GLU A 130 -13.83 -11.24 -6.93
N VAL A 131 -12.89 -11.44 -7.85
CA VAL A 131 -11.76 -10.52 -8.10
C VAL A 131 -12.08 -9.38 -9.09
N ASP A 132 -13.17 -9.47 -9.83
CA ASP A 132 -13.53 -8.47 -10.85
C ASP A 132 -13.62 -7.02 -10.33
N PRO A 133 -14.16 -6.74 -9.12
CA PRO A 133 -14.16 -5.39 -8.58
C PRO A 133 -12.75 -4.85 -8.34
N SER A 134 -11.83 -5.68 -7.84
CA SER A 134 -10.43 -5.31 -7.60
C SER A 134 -9.68 -5.09 -8.92
N LEU A 135 -9.93 -5.90 -9.94
CA LEU A 135 -9.36 -5.70 -11.28
C LEU A 135 -9.77 -4.36 -11.87
N ARG A 136 -11.06 -4.01 -11.82
CA ARG A 136 -11.54 -2.69 -12.29
C ARG A 136 -10.91 -1.54 -11.51
N ALA A 137 -10.80 -1.66 -10.19
CA ALA A 137 -10.13 -0.65 -9.37
C ALA A 137 -8.64 -0.49 -9.70
N GLY A 138 -7.97 -1.60 -10.08
CA GLY A 138 -6.60 -1.61 -10.57
C GLY A 138 -6.44 -0.89 -11.92
N ASP A 139 -7.36 -1.13 -12.85
CA ASP A 139 -7.36 -0.46 -14.14
C ASP A 139 -7.57 1.06 -13.98
N GLU A 140 -8.53 1.47 -13.14
CA GLU A 140 -8.77 2.89 -12.83
C GLU A 140 -7.53 3.56 -12.22
N ALA A 141 -6.89 2.91 -11.25
CA ALA A 141 -5.69 3.45 -10.61
C ALA A 141 -4.53 3.55 -11.62
N THR A 142 -4.36 2.53 -12.47
CA THR A 142 -3.36 2.50 -13.55
C THR A 142 -3.56 3.67 -14.52
N LEU A 143 -4.78 3.89 -15.00
CA LEU A 143 -5.10 4.99 -15.90
C LEU A 143 -4.85 6.37 -15.26
N ALA A 144 -5.21 6.51 -13.97
CA ALA A 144 -4.96 7.73 -13.21
C ALA A 144 -3.45 8.02 -13.11
N ILE A 145 -2.62 7.03 -12.77
CA ILE A 145 -1.16 7.19 -12.69
C ILE A 145 -0.58 7.55 -14.06
N GLN A 146 -0.99 6.85 -15.13
CA GLN A 146 -0.55 7.15 -16.47
C GLN A 146 -0.90 8.59 -16.90
N GLY A 147 -2.06 9.10 -16.49
CA GLY A 147 -2.46 10.49 -16.72
C GLY A 147 -1.57 11.50 -15.99
N LEU A 148 -1.19 11.19 -14.75
CA LEU A 148 -0.35 12.03 -13.89
C LEU A 148 1.13 11.99 -14.27
N CYS A 149 1.59 10.92 -14.91
CA CYS A 149 2.99 10.72 -15.32
C CYS A 149 3.34 11.30 -16.72
N LYS A 150 2.37 11.90 -17.38
CA LYS A 150 2.57 12.59 -18.68
C LYS A 150 3.25 13.93 -18.53
#